data_b71cda7cdca3d0f3dd046024e03c18ff
#
_entry.id   b71cda7cdca3d0f3dd046024e03c18ff
#
_cell.length_a   1.000
_cell.length_b   1.000
_cell.length_c   1.000
_cell.angle_alpha   90.00
_cell.angle_beta   90.00
_cell.angle_gamma   90.00
#
_symmetry.space_group_name_H-M   'P 1'
#
loop_
_entity.id
_entity.type
_entity.pdbx_description
1 polymer ?
#
loop_
_entity_poly.entity_id
_entity_poly.type
_entity_poly.pdbx_seq_one_letter_code
_entity_poly.pdbx_strand_id
1 'polypeptide(L)'
;MAYATVQTHRREEDRRLLDAAEDEAAAGPEHEARTEDLLVIDPLKVELGYGLIALADPHQGGDLLTRIQIIRQQVATRMGFIVPVIRIVDNMRLRPNEYQIKLRESVIARYELTPGHLLAMNPGLAEERIEGIPTEEPAFGLQAAWIPEHDRERAERLGYALVEPSAVLASHLTELIHAHADELLTREDVQALVNHLKERSPTVVEELLPNILTYGELQKVLHLLLRERVS
;
A
#
# COMPACT_ATOMS: atom_id res chain seq x y z
N MET A 1 52.15 42.61 -23.00
CA MET A 1 51.29 41.40 -23.15
C MET A 1 51.04 40.63 -21.85
N ALA A 2 51.51 41.05 -20.69
CA ALA A 2 51.35 40.33 -19.42
C ALA A 2 50.17 40.79 -18.56
N TYR A 3 49.50 41.91 -18.86
CA TYR A 3 48.40 42.46 -18.04
C TYR A 3 47.01 41.88 -18.39
N ALA A 4 46.83 41.36 -19.61
CA ALA A 4 45.53 40.80 -20.03
C ALA A 4 45.28 39.40 -19.46
N THR A 5 46.33 38.61 -19.20
CA THR A 5 46.24 37.22 -18.73
C THR A 5 45.87 37.11 -17.25
N VAL A 6 46.26 38.10 -16.44
CA VAL A 6 45.95 38.13 -14.99
C VAL A 6 44.48 38.52 -14.72
N GLN A 7 43.89 39.37 -15.56
CA GLN A 7 42.49 39.76 -15.43
C GLN A 7 41.49 38.66 -15.86
N THR A 8 41.86 37.82 -16.81
CA THR A 8 41.03 36.68 -17.23
C THR A 8 41.03 35.58 -16.19
N HIS A 9 42.16 35.26 -15.56
CA HIS A 9 42.22 34.27 -14.47
C HIS A 9 41.40 34.68 -13.22
N ARG A 10 41.45 35.96 -12.87
CA ARG A 10 40.70 36.48 -11.71
C ARG A 10 39.18 36.47 -11.96
N ARG A 11 38.73 36.71 -13.20
CA ARG A 11 37.31 36.61 -13.57
C ARG A 11 36.80 35.16 -13.61
N GLU A 12 37.65 34.21 -13.96
CA GLU A 12 37.30 32.80 -13.95
C GLU A 12 37.24 32.21 -12.53
N GLU A 13 38.12 32.67 -11.63
CA GLU A 13 38.06 32.31 -10.21
C GLU A 13 36.84 32.92 -9.53
N ASP A 14 36.53 34.20 -9.77
CA ASP A 14 35.34 34.85 -9.22
C ASP A 14 34.05 34.20 -9.73
N ARG A 15 34.03 33.73 -10.99
CA ARG A 15 32.88 33.02 -11.54
C ARG A 15 32.70 31.64 -10.96
N ARG A 16 33.79 30.88 -10.71
CA ARG A 16 33.75 29.58 -10.03
C ARG A 16 33.32 29.68 -8.57
N LEU A 17 33.68 30.77 -7.91
CA LEU A 17 33.24 31.01 -6.53
C LEU A 17 31.76 31.43 -6.47
N LEU A 18 31.24 32.12 -7.47
CA LEU A 18 29.83 32.45 -7.60
C LEU A 18 29.00 31.22 -7.97
N ASP A 19 29.44 30.39 -8.91
CA ASP A 19 28.77 29.15 -9.30
C ASP A 19 28.80 28.13 -8.14
N ALA A 20 29.88 28.07 -7.36
CA ALA A 20 29.94 27.24 -6.16
C ALA A 20 29.05 27.75 -5.01
N ALA A 21 28.88 29.07 -4.86
CA ALA A 21 27.98 29.66 -3.89
C ALA A 21 26.51 29.55 -4.31
N GLU A 22 26.21 29.51 -5.61
CA GLU A 22 24.86 29.23 -6.13
C GLU A 22 24.50 27.75 -5.99
N ASP A 23 25.44 26.82 -6.19
CA ASP A 23 25.26 25.39 -5.93
C ASP A 23 25.08 25.08 -4.42
N GLU A 24 25.81 25.80 -3.54
CA GLU A 24 25.64 25.68 -2.09
C GLU A 24 24.35 26.33 -1.58
N ALA A 25 23.84 27.37 -2.27
CA ALA A 25 22.55 28.00 -1.98
C ALA A 25 21.36 27.21 -2.61
N ALA A 26 21.60 26.39 -3.63
CA ALA A 26 20.61 25.48 -4.22
C ALA A 26 20.50 24.15 -3.44
N ALA A 27 21.51 23.78 -2.65
CA ALA A 27 21.39 22.82 -1.58
C ALA A 27 20.61 23.47 -0.43
N GLY A 28 19.28 23.54 -0.58
CA GLY A 28 18.39 23.93 0.52
C GLY A 28 18.71 23.06 1.73
N PRO A 29 18.43 23.52 2.97
CA PRO A 29 18.79 22.80 4.17
C PRO A 29 18.30 21.38 4.02
N GLU A 30 19.22 20.40 4.06
CA GLU A 30 18.86 19.01 4.29
C GLU A 30 17.85 19.06 5.43
N HIS A 31 16.61 18.66 5.12
CA HIS A 31 15.59 18.55 6.14
C HIS A 31 16.14 17.50 7.11
N GLU A 32 16.84 17.96 8.14
CA GLU A 32 17.09 17.13 9.31
C GLU A 32 15.72 16.60 9.70
N ALA A 33 15.50 15.30 9.44
CA ALA A 33 14.24 14.64 9.79
C ALA A 33 13.97 14.97 11.24
N ARG A 34 12.95 15.78 11.49
CA ARG A 34 12.61 16.19 12.85
C ARG A 34 12.38 14.93 13.65
N THR A 35 12.87 14.89 14.87
CA THR A 35 12.70 13.72 15.75
C THR A 35 11.22 13.33 15.86
N GLU A 36 10.30 14.30 15.71
CA GLU A 36 8.86 14.10 15.69
C GLU A 36 8.41 13.27 14.46
N ASP A 37 9.10 13.37 13.31
CA ASP A 37 8.78 12.60 12.11
C ASP A 37 9.04 11.09 12.33
N LEU A 38 9.91 10.74 13.28
CA LEU A 38 10.16 9.36 13.70
C LEU A 38 9.01 8.78 14.54
N LEU A 39 8.12 9.63 15.06
CA LEU A 39 6.94 9.22 15.83
C LEU A 39 5.73 8.96 14.93
N VAL A 40 5.82 9.26 13.65
CA VAL A 40 4.74 8.98 12.69
C VAL A 40 4.70 7.48 12.41
N ILE A 41 3.68 6.83 12.93
CA ILE A 41 3.43 5.40 12.71
C ILE A 41 2.57 5.26 11.45
N ASP A 42 3.07 4.50 10.47
CA ASP A 42 2.29 4.16 9.28
C ASP A 42 1.06 3.31 9.71
N PRO A 43 -0.18 3.73 9.39
CA PRO A 43 -1.37 2.97 9.76
C PRO A 43 -1.37 1.57 9.15
N LEU A 44 -0.90 1.43 7.92
CA LEU A 44 -0.83 0.16 7.20
C LEU A 44 0.48 0.07 6.41
N LYS A 45 1.23 -1.02 6.63
CA LYS A 45 2.54 -1.25 6.02
C LYS A 45 2.62 -2.67 5.47
N VAL A 46 3.18 -2.80 4.27
CA VAL A 46 3.53 -4.09 3.65
C VAL A 46 5.04 -4.20 3.58
N GLU A 47 5.60 -5.18 4.24
CA GLU A 47 7.03 -5.47 4.18
C GLU A 47 7.28 -6.68 3.28
N LEU A 48 8.19 -6.53 2.33
CA LEU A 48 8.51 -7.53 1.31
C LEU A 48 9.91 -8.10 1.55
N GLY A 49 10.04 -9.43 1.50
CA GLY A 49 11.33 -10.07 1.36
C GLY A 49 11.99 -9.74 0.01
N TYR A 50 13.30 -9.86 -0.07
CA TYR A 50 14.05 -9.37 -1.23
C TYR A 50 13.65 -10.03 -2.56
N GLY A 51 13.17 -11.27 -2.56
CA GLY A 51 12.68 -11.98 -3.76
C GLY A 51 11.35 -11.44 -4.29
N LEU A 52 10.64 -10.61 -3.51
CA LEU A 52 9.35 -10.02 -3.87
C LEU A 52 9.46 -8.56 -4.32
N ILE A 53 10.64 -7.94 -4.24
CA ILE A 53 10.83 -6.52 -4.59
C ILE A 53 10.41 -6.26 -6.04
N ALA A 54 10.68 -7.20 -6.95
CA ALA A 54 10.29 -7.11 -8.35
C ALA A 54 8.77 -6.93 -8.55
N LEU A 55 7.92 -7.43 -7.62
CA LEU A 55 6.47 -7.23 -7.70
C LEU A 55 6.06 -5.76 -7.51
N ALA A 56 6.86 -4.98 -6.79
CA ALA A 56 6.62 -3.57 -6.54
C ALA A 56 7.40 -2.63 -7.48
N ASP A 57 8.33 -3.15 -8.29
CA ASP A 57 9.14 -2.36 -9.22
C ASP A 57 8.52 -2.33 -10.62
N PRO A 58 7.97 -1.19 -11.08
CA PRO A 58 7.38 -1.07 -12.42
C PRO A 58 8.41 -1.33 -13.55
N HIS A 59 9.70 -1.08 -13.32
CA HIS A 59 10.76 -1.31 -14.31
C HIS A 59 11.03 -2.80 -14.53
N GLN A 60 10.65 -3.64 -13.58
CA GLN A 60 10.74 -5.09 -13.66
C GLN A 60 9.38 -5.75 -14.00
N GLY A 61 8.39 -4.94 -14.39
CA GLY A 61 7.03 -5.40 -14.71
C GLY A 61 6.14 -5.62 -13.49
N GLY A 62 6.55 -5.14 -12.32
CA GLY A 62 5.74 -5.21 -11.10
C GLY A 62 4.52 -4.30 -11.17
N ASP A 63 3.37 -4.82 -10.80
CA ASP A 63 2.08 -4.13 -10.82
C ASP A 63 1.46 -3.92 -9.44
N LEU A 64 2.14 -4.34 -8.37
CA LEU A 64 1.63 -4.28 -7.01
C LEU A 64 1.21 -2.87 -6.58
N LEU A 65 1.99 -1.84 -6.93
CA LEU A 65 1.67 -0.45 -6.62
C LEU A 65 0.35 0.00 -7.27
N THR A 66 0.15 -0.39 -8.53
CA THR A 66 -1.08 -0.11 -9.29
C THR A 66 -2.27 -0.83 -8.66
N ARG A 67 -2.11 -2.10 -8.28
CA ARG A 67 -3.16 -2.88 -7.60
C ARG A 67 -3.56 -2.23 -6.28
N ILE A 68 -2.60 -1.75 -5.50
CA ILE A 68 -2.88 -1.06 -4.23
C ILE A 68 -3.68 0.23 -4.44
N GLN A 69 -3.38 1.00 -5.49
CA GLN A 69 -4.18 2.19 -5.82
C GLN A 69 -5.62 1.82 -6.16
N ILE A 70 -5.81 0.76 -6.95
CA ILE A 70 -7.14 0.24 -7.31
C ILE A 70 -7.89 -0.22 -6.06
N ILE A 71 -7.24 -0.96 -5.15
CA ILE A 71 -7.82 -1.40 -3.88
C ILE A 71 -8.34 -0.21 -3.08
N ARG A 72 -7.51 0.83 -2.89
CA ARG A 72 -7.91 2.03 -2.15
C ARG A 72 -9.15 2.71 -2.76
N GLN A 73 -9.22 2.80 -4.08
CA GLN A 73 -10.39 3.34 -4.79
C GLN A 73 -11.63 2.47 -4.61
N GLN A 74 -11.49 1.14 -4.70
CA GLN A 74 -12.58 0.20 -4.52
C GLN A 74 -13.15 0.24 -3.11
N VAL A 75 -12.28 0.26 -2.09
CA VAL A 75 -12.69 0.38 -0.69
C VAL A 75 -13.41 1.70 -0.45
N ALA A 76 -12.87 2.82 -0.94
CA ALA A 76 -13.53 4.12 -0.82
C ALA A 76 -14.93 4.13 -1.44
N THR A 77 -15.09 3.50 -2.62
CA THR A 77 -16.39 3.44 -3.32
C THR A 77 -17.37 2.48 -2.64
N ARG A 78 -16.88 1.32 -2.14
CA ARG A 78 -17.74 0.27 -1.59
C ARG A 78 -18.08 0.47 -0.13
N MET A 79 -17.09 0.88 0.68
CA MET A 79 -17.23 1.01 2.13
C MET A 79 -17.44 2.46 2.60
N GLY A 80 -17.19 3.44 1.72
CA GLY A 80 -17.44 4.85 2.00
C GLY A 80 -16.38 5.53 2.90
N PHE A 81 -15.21 4.93 3.11
CA PHE A 81 -14.10 5.57 3.83
C PHE A 81 -12.80 5.51 3.03
N ILE A 82 -11.89 6.44 3.31
CA ILE A 82 -10.61 6.54 2.61
C ILE A 82 -9.57 5.72 3.37
N VAL A 83 -9.07 4.65 2.72
CA VAL A 83 -7.95 3.88 3.26
C VAL A 83 -6.69 4.76 3.30
N PRO A 84 -5.99 4.84 4.43
CA PRO A 84 -4.75 5.60 4.54
C PRO A 84 -3.70 5.13 3.53
N VAL A 85 -2.60 5.90 3.41
CA VAL A 85 -1.48 5.49 2.55
C VAL A 85 -0.92 4.16 3.06
N ILE A 86 -0.77 3.21 2.15
CA ILE A 86 -0.17 1.91 2.42
C ILE A 86 1.30 2.01 2.05
N ARG A 87 2.16 1.90 3.04
CA ARG A 87 3.60 1.97 2.82
C ARG A 87 4.15 0.60 2.45
N ILE A 88 4.89 0.53 1.36
CA ILE A 88 5.60 -0.68 0.94
C ILE A 88 7.08 -0.45 1.19
N VAL A 89 7.71 -1.40 1.89
CA VAL A 89 9.14 -1.37 2.18
C VAL A 89 9.75 -2.76 2.01
N ASP A 90 11.02 -2.81 1.68
CA ASP A 90 11.80 -4.03 1.75
C ASP A 90 12.19 -4.36 3.20
N ASN A 91 12.25 -5.65 3.53
CA ASN A 91 12.70 -6.14 4.82
C ASN A 91 13.61 -7.36 4.66
N MET A 92 14.91 -7.13 4.80
CA MET A 92 15.94 -8.16 4.66
C MET A 92 15.93 -9.22 5.78
N ARG A 93 15.10 -9.04 6.81
CA ARG A 93 14.94 -10.02 7.90
C ARG A 93 13.89 -11.08 7.59
N LEU A 94 13.04 -10.84 6.59
CA LEU A 94 12.07 -11.80 6.09
C LEU A 94 12.76 -12.86 5.21
N ARG A 95 12.11 -14.01 5.05
CA ARG A 95 12.52 -14.95 4.03
C ARG A 95 12.42 -14.29 2.65
N PRO A 96 13.17 -14.75 1.64
CA PRO A 96 13.20 -14.10 0.34
C PRO A 96 11.83 -13.85 -0.29
N ASN A 97 10.94 -14.81 -0.18
CA ASN A 97 9.62 -14.78 -0.81
C ASN A 97 8.48 -14.59 0.19
N GLU A 98 8.81 -14.20 1.41
CA GLU A 98 7.84 -13.88 2.47
C GLU A 98 7.46 -12.41 2.41
N TYR A 99 6.19 -12.11 2.67
CA TYR A 99 5.75 -10.78 3.00
C TYR A 99 5.02 -10.79 4.35
N GLN A 100 5.01 -9.64 4.99
CA GLN A 100 4.16 -9.41 6.15
C GLN A 100 3.41 -8.09 6.03
N ILE A 101 2.21 -8.08 6.60
CA ILE A 101 1.35 -6.90 6.64
C ILE A 101 1.24 -6.46 8.09
N LYS A 102 1.47 -5.17 8.33
CA LYS A 102 1.43 -4.56 9.65
C LYS A 102 0.34 -3.50 9.72
N LEU A 103 -0.38 -3.52 10.82
CA LEU A 103 -1.29 -2.46 11.23
C LEU A 103 -0.68 -1.77 12.45
N ARG A 104 -0.34 -0.48 12.33
CA ARG A 104 0.31 0.30 13.41
C ARG A 104 1.49 -0.44 14.06
N GLU A 105 2.40 -0.93 13.24
CA GLU A 105 3.60 -1.72 13.59
C GLU A 105 3.31 -3.15 14.13
N SER A 106 2.07 -3.52 14.41
CA SER A 106 1.70 -4.89 14.77
C SER A 106 1.55 -5.76 13.52
N VAL A 107 2.20 -6.90 13.48
CA VAL A 107 2.07 -7.86 12.37
C VAL A 107 0.71 -8.53 12.46
N ILE A 108 -0.15 -8.31 11.46
CA ILE A 108 -1.50 -8.91 11.38
C ILE A 108 -1.56 -10.09 10.42
N ALA A 109 -0.62 -10.19 9.47
CA ALA A 109 -0.54 -11.32 8.54
C ALA A 109 0.88 -11.54 8.03
N ARG A 110 1.15 -12.79 7.63
CA ARG A 110 2.36 -13.22 6.92
C ARG A 110 1.99 -14.29 5.92
N TYR A 111 2.69 -14.29 4.79
CA TYR A 111 2.53 -15.36 3.81
C TYR A 111 3.76 -15.46 2.92
N GLU A 112 3.98 -16.62 2.31
CA GLU A 112 5.09 -16.88 1.39
C GLU A 112 4.53 -17.08 -0.02
N LEU A 113 4.95 -16.23 -0.96
CA LEU A 113 4.61 -16.34 -2.37
C LEU A 113 5.63 -17.22 -3.08
N THR A 114 5.25 -17.72 -4.26
CA THR A 114 6.18 -18.44 -5.14
C THR A 114 6.33 -17.69 -6.46
N PRO A 115 7.31 -16.77 -6.59
CA PRO A 115 7.55 -16.04 -7.83
C PRO A 115 7.75 -16.98 -9.02
N GLY A 116 7.24 -16.61 -10.20
CA GLY A 116 7.32 -17.44 -11.40
C GLY A 116 6.33 -18.61 -11.42
N HIS A 117 5.43 -18.70 -10.46
CA HIS A 117 4.34 -19.66 -10.38
C HIS A 117 3.00 -18.94 -10.33
N LEU A 118 1.94 -19.69 -10.62
CA LEU A 118 0.56 -19.27 -10.48
C LEU A 118 -0.09 -20.02 -9.34
N LEU A 119 -0.92 -19.34 -8.58
CA LEU A 119 -1.77 -19.98 -7.58
C LEU A 119 -3.00 -20.57 -8.26
N ALA A 120 -3.09 -21.89 -8.28
CA ALA A 120 -4.21 -22.62 -8.84
C ALA A 120 -5.20 -22.99 -7.72
N MET A 121 -6.43 -22.50 -7.84
CA MET A 121 -7.53 -22.76 -6.92
C MET A 121 -8.62 -23.55 -7.63
N ASN A 122 -9.12 -24.62 -7.02
CA ASN A 122 -10.26 -25.35 -7.54
C ASN A 122 -11.57 -24.72 -7.03
N PRO A 123 -12.37 -24.10 -7.90
CA PRO A 123 -13.68 -23.53 -7.51
C PRO A 123 -14.78 -24.60 -7.35
N GLY A 124 -14.40 -25.88 -7.29
CA GLY A 124 -15.34 -27.01 -7.21
C GLY A 124 -15.74 -27.59 -8.56
N LEU A 125 -15.07 -27.17 -9.62
CA LEU A 125 -15.35 -27.63 -11.01
C LEU A 125 -14.31 -28.62 -11.54
N ALA A 126 -13.10 -28.61 -10.98
CA ALA A 126 -12.03 -29.50 -11.44
C ALA A 126 -12.19 -30.89 -10.82
N GLU A 127 -12.36 -31.88 -11.70
CA GLU A 127 -12.44 -33.31 -11.31
C GLU A 127 -11.05 -33.93 -11.10
N GLU A 128 -10.05 -33.45 -11.82
CA GLU A 128 -8.68 -33.93 -11.72
C GLU A 128 -7.83 -33.00 -10.83
N ARG A 129 -6.98 -33.60 -10.02
CA ARG A 129 -6.03 -32.87 -9.19
C ARG A 129 -4.85 -32.41 -10.02
N ILE A 130 -4.50 -31.12 -9.94
CA ILE A 130 -3.31 -30.58 -10.55
C ILE A 130 -2.09 -30.82 -9.66
N GLU A 131 -0.96 -31.18 -10.28
CA GLU A 131 0.32 -31.29 -9.57
C GLU A 131 0.88 -29.89 -9.32
N GLY A 132 1.37 -29.66 -8.11
CA GLY A 132 1.92 -28.39 -7.68
C GLY A 132 2.36 -28.42 -6.22
N ILE A 133 2.88 -27.31 -5.74
CA ILE A 133 3.26 -27.12 -4.34
C ILE A 133 1.97 -26.82 -3.55
N PRO A 134 1.49 -27.73 -2.69
CA PRO A 134 0.25 -27.51 -1.95
C PRO A 134 0.38 -26.30 -1.03
N THR A 135 -0.65 -25.49 -0.99
CA THR A 135 -0.73 -24.30 -0.12
C THR A 135 -2.19 -23.98 0.18
N GLU A 136 -2.38 -22.97 1.02
CA GLU A 136 -3.66 -22.38 1.34
C GLU A 136 -3.66 -20.92 0.89
N GLU A 137 -4.71 -20.48 0.22
CA GLU A 137 -4.85 -19.10 -0.25
C GLU A 137 -5.06 -18.19 0.96
N PRO A 138 -4.26 -17.10 1.13
CA PRO A 138 -4.18 -16.39 2.40
C PRO A 138 -5.38 -15.50 2.73
N ALA A 139 -6.20 -15.09 1.75
CA ALA A 139 -7.35 -14.19 2.01
C ALA A 139 -8.55 -14.95 2.59
N PHE A 140 -8.84 -16.15 2.06
CA PHE A 140 -10.06 -16.91 2.39
C PHE A 140 -9.79 -18.31 2.93
N GLY A 141 -8.53 -18.71 3.04
CA GLY A 141 -8.16 -20.04 3.53
C GLY A 141 -8.54 -21.19 2.57
N LEU A 142 -8.59 -20.92 1.28
CA LEU A 142 -8.97 -21.92 0.29
C LEU A 142 -7.79 -22.82 -0.07
N GLN A 143 -8.07 -24.11 -0.22
CA GLN A 143 -7.05 -25.08 -0.69
C GLN A 143 -6.59 -24.70 -2.10
N ALA A 144 -5.29 -24.58 -2.28
CA ALA A 144 -4.65 -24.16 -3.52
C ALA A 144 -3.32 -24.88 -3.76
N ALA A 145 -2.75 -24.71 -4.93
CA ALA A 145 -1.40 -25.18 -5.24
C ALA A 145 -0.66 -24.16 -6.11
N TRP A 146 0.62 -23.94 -5.83
CA TRP A 146 1.49 -23.19 -6.72
C TRP A 146 1.91 -24.09 -7.88
N ILE A 147 1.58 -23.70 -9.09
CA ILE A 147 1.92 -24.40 -10.32
C ILE A 147 2.88 -23.55 -11.17
N PRO A 148 3.80 -24.17 -11.92
CA PRO A 148 4.65 -23.44 -12.86
C PRO A 148 3.83 -22.74 -13.95
N GLU A 149 4.33 -21.61 -14.45
CA GLU A 149 3.66 -20.82 -15.50
C GLU A 149 3.35 -21.65 -16.77
N HIS A 150 4.19 -22.61 -17.11
CA HIS A 150 3.98 -23.47 -18.29
C HIS A 150 2.78 -24.41 -18.18
N ASP A 151 2.27 -24.67 -16.98
CA ASP A 151 1.07 -25.49 -16.75
C ASP A 151 -0.24 -24.67 -16.81
N ARG A 152 -0.17 -23.37 -17.10
CA ARG A 152 -1.33 -22.44 -17.17
C ARG A 152 -2.46 -23.02 -18.02
N GLU A 153 -2.19 -23.37 -19.28
CA GLU A 153 -3.21 -23.86 -20.19
C GLU A 153 -3.84 -25.19 -19.74
N ARG A 154 -3.06 -26.04 -19.11
CA ARG A 154 -3.54 -27.31 -18.55
C ARG A 154 -4.49 -27.07 -17.38
N ALA A 155 -4.10 -26.19 -16.47
CA ALA A 155 -4.90 -25.84 -15.31
C ALA A 155 -6.22 -25.18 -15.69
N GLU A 156 -6.20 -24.26 -16.66
CA GLU A 156 -7.41 -23.61 -17.18
C GLU A 156 -8.38 -24.61 -17.82
N ARG A 157 -7.86 -25.57 -18.62
CA ARG A 157 -8.68 -26.64 -19.20
C ARG A 157 -9.32 -27.55 -18.15
N LEU A 158 -8.65 -27.76 -17.03
CA LEU A 158 -9.17 -28.53 -15.90
C LEU A 158 -10.16 -27.73 -15.03
N GLY A 159 -10.36 -26.46 -15.33
CA GLY A 159 -11.31 -25.60 -14.61
C GLY A 159 -10.77 -24.95 -13.35
N TYR A 160 -9.43 -24.87 -13.19
CA TYR A 160 -8.81 -24.13 -12.11
C TYR A 160 -8.85 -22.62 -12.35
N ALA A 161 -9.09 -21.86 -11.28
CA ALA A 161 -8.87 -20.42 -11.28
C ALA A 161 -7.39 -20.15 -10.98
N LEU A 162 -6.73 -19.35 -11.83
CA LEU A 162 -5.32 -19.03 -11.70
C LEU A 162 -5.11 -17.59 -11.27
N VAL A 163 -4.24 -17.41 -10.30
CA VAL A 163 -3.96 -16.09 -9.72
C VAL A 163 -2.44 -15.85 -9.66
N GLU A 164 -2.03 -14.68 -10.12
CA GLU A 164 -0.63 -14.24 -10.06
C GLU A 164 -0.20 -13.87 -8.63
N PRO A 165 1.08 -14.01 -8.27
CA PRO A 165 1.56 -13.70 -6.91
C PRO A 165 1.21 -12.29 -6.41
N SER A 166 1.33 -11.26 -7.26
CA SER A 166 0.95 -9.89 -6.92
C SER A 166 -0.55 -9.74 -6.63
N ALA A 167 -1.39 -10.49 -7.37
CA ALA A 167 -2.83 -10.51 -7.15
C ALA A 167 -3.22 -11.26 -5.88
N VAL A 168 -2.49 -12.33 -5.50
CA VAL A 168 -2.68 -13.02 -4.22
C VAL A 168 -2.42 -12.06 -3.06
N LEU A 169 -1.29 -11.34 -3.08
CA LEU A 169 -0.98 -10.33 -2.06
C LEU A 169 -2.05 -9.24 -2.03
N ALA A 170 -2.50 -8.75 -3.20
CA ALA A 170 -3.52 -7.73 -3.32
C ALA A 170 -4.87 -8.19 -2.72
N SER A 171 -5.29 -9.43 -2.98
CA SER A 171 -6.50 -10.01 -2.40
C SER A 171 -6.41 -10.14 -0.89
N HIS A 172 -5.29 -10.65 -0.39
CA HIS A 172 -5.03 -10.76 1.05
C HIS A 172 -5.06 -9.39 1.74
N LEU A 173 -4.37 -8.39 1.16
CA LEU A 173 -4.39 -7.03 1.67
C LEU A 173 -5.81 -6.45 1.69
N THR A 174 -6.61 -6.70 0.65
CA THR A 174 -8.00 -6.24 0.58
C THR A 174 -8.85 -6.83 1.70
N GLU A 175 -8.75 -8.13 1.95
CA GLU A 175 -9.50 -8.77 3.02
C GLU A 175 -9.08 -8.28 4.41
N LEU A 176 -7.77 -8.05 4.62
CA LEU A 176 -7.26 -7.46 5.86
C LEU A 176 -7.75 -6.02 6.07
N ILE A 177 -7.81 -5.21 5.01
CA ILE A 177 -8.40 -3.86 5.09
C ILE A 177 -9.87 -3.93 5.49
N HIS A 178 -10.63 -4.88 4.92
CA HIS A 178 -12.04 -5.08 5.31
C HIS A 178 -12.18 -5.56 6.76
N ALA A 179 -11.31 -6.48 7.19
CA ALA A 179 -11.35 -7.03 8.55
C ALA A 179 -10.97 -6.01 9.63
N HIS A 180 -10.12 -5.03 9.29
CA HIS A 180 -9.63 -4.00 10.21
C HIS A 180 -10.11 -2.58 9.84
N ALA A 181 -11.20 -2.47 9.08
CA ALA A 181 -11.70 -1.18 8.60
C ALA A 181 -12.04 -0.22 9.74
N ASP A 182 -12.58 -0.74 10.85
CA ASP A 182 -12.87 0.02 12.05
C ASP A 182 -11.59 0.58 12.71
N GLU A 183 -10.50 -0.18 12.70
CA GLU A 183 -9.23 0.29 13.25
C GLU A 183 -8.53 1.32 12.34
N LEU A 184 -8.80 1.27 11.04
CA LEU A 184 -8.22 2.19 10.06
C LEU A 184 -8.92 3.55 10.02
N LEU A 185 -10.20 3.64 10.40
CA LEU A 185 -10.96 4.89 10.41
C LEU A 185 -10.62 5.74 11.64
N THR A 186 -9.84 6.79 11.44
CA THR A 186 -9.49 7.73 12.51
C THR A 186 -10.60 8.77 12.76
N ARG A 187 -10.47 9.56 13.84
CA ARG A 187 -11.38 10.66 14.12
C ARG A 187 -11.22 11.79 13.11
N GLU A 188 -10.01 12.03 12.66
CA GLU A 188 -9.70 13.02 11.62
C GLU A 188 -10.35 12.64 10.28
N ASP A 189 -10.36 11.34 9.94
CA ASP A 189 -11.06 10.84 8.75
C ASP A 189 -12.57 11.07 8.86
N VAL A 190 -13.16 10.79 10.03
CA VAL A 190 -14.59 11.08 10.28
C VAL A 190 -14.88 12.55 10.13
N GLN A 191 -14.03 13.42 10.66
CA GLN A 191 -14.19 14.87 10.51
C GLN A 191 -14.09 15.29 9.02
N ALA A 192 -13.15 14.74 8.27
CA ALA A 192 -13.01 15.02 6.84
C ALA A 192 -14.25 14.57 6.05
N LEU A 193 -14.79 13.38 6.35
CA LEU A 193 -16.03 12.88 5.72
C LEU A 193 -17.23 13.78 6.04
N VAL A 194 -17.37 14.22 7.29
CA VAL A 194 -18.44 15.14 7.71
C VAL A 194 -18.30 16.48 7.03
N ASN A 195 -17.09 17.04 6.93
CA ASN A 195 -16.85 18.31 6.23
C ASN A 195 -17.25 18.20 4.76
N HIS A 196 -16.91 17.09 4.09
CA HIS A 196 -17.34 16.87 2.71
C HIS A 196 -18.86 16.72 2.57
N LEU A 197 -19.51 16.05 3.53
CA LEU A 197 -20.97 15.95 3.57
C LEU A 197 -21.61 17.32 3.80
N LYS A 198 -21.02 18.17 4.64
CA LYS A 198 -21.52 19.53 4.96
C LYS A 198 -21.60 20.41 3.71
N GLU A 199 -20.68 20.23 2.74
CA GLU A 199 -20.72 20.97 1.46
C GLU A 199 -21.98 20.66 0.65
N ARG A 200 -22.51 19.43 0.76
CA ARG A 200 -23.68 18.97 0.00
C ARG A 200 -25.00 19.03 0.78
N SER A 201 -24.91 18.84 2.09
CA SER A 201 -26.07 18.73 2.98
C SER A 201 -25.80 19.42 4.32
N PRO A 202 -25.64 20.77 4.34
CA PRO A 202 -25.24 21.50 5.54
C PRO A 202 -26.25 21.34 6.67
N THR A 203 -27.55 21.40 6.40
CA THR A 203 -28.62 21.32 7.41
C THR A 203 -28.54 20.04 8.22
N VAL A 204 -28.34 18.88 7.57
CA VAL A 204 -28.25 17.57 8.26
C VAL A 204 -27.07 17.54 9.21
N VAL A 205 -25.93 18.06 8.78
CA VAL A 205 -24.72 18.10 9.60
C VAL A 205 -24.89 19.05 10.79
N GLU A 206 -25.45 20.25 10.57
CA GLU A 206 -25.62 21.26 11.62
C GLU A 206 -26.68 20.90 12.68
N GLU A 207 -27.71 20.15 12.30
CA GLU A 207 -28.68 19.58 13.25
C GLU A 207 -28.07 18.48 14.11
N LEU A 208 -27.16 17.67 13.55
CA LEU A 208 -26.59 16.52 14.23
C LEU A 208 -25.35 16.87 15.08
N LEU A 209 -24.44 17.68 14.50
CA LEU A 209 -23.11 17.95 15.08
C LEU A 209 -22.94 19.45 15.40
N PRO A 210 -22.40 19.80 16.59
CA PRO A 210 -22.00 18.92 17.70
C PRO A 210 -23.12 18.68 18.72
N ASN A 211 -24.34 19.18 18.50
CA ASN A 211 -25.36 19.33 19.53
C ASN A 211 -26.00 18.01 19.98
N ILE A 212 -26.18 17.07 19.05
CA ILE A 212 -26.81 15.75 19.33
C ILE A 212 -25.73 14.69 19.45
N LEU A 213 -24.72 14.69 18.57
CA LEU A 213 -23.59 13.76 18.59
C LEU A 213 -22.27 14.52 18.57
N THR A 214 -21.27 13.99 19.25
CA THR A 214 -19.87 14.39 19.08
C THR A 214 -19.22 13.59 17.94
N TYR A 215 -18.11 14.08 17.39
CA TYR A 215 -17.32 13.30 16.41
C TYR A 215 -16.87 11.96 16.95
N GLY A 216 -16.60 11.86 18.27
CA GLY A 216 -16.21 10.60 18.90
C GLY A 216 -17.36 9.58 19.00
N GLU A 217 -18.58 10.04 19.21
CA GLU A 217 -19.76 9.16 19.19
C GLU A 217 -20.10 8.73 17.78
N LEU A 218 -20.03 9.63 16.81
CA LEU A 218 -20.20 9.30 15.40
C LEU A 218 -19.14 8.27 14.95
N GLN A 219 -17.87 8.45 15.32
CA GLN A 219 -16.80 7.49 15.04
C GLN A 219 -17.16 6.09 15.60
N LYS A 220 -17.65 6.00 16.84
CA LYS A 220 -18.06 4.71 17.43
C LYS A 220 -19.17 4.03 16.63
N VAL A 221 -20.15 4.81 16.16
CA VAL A 221 -21.23 4.26 15.32
C VAL A 221 -20.64 3.73 14.00
N LEU A 222 -19.78 4.50 13.34
CA LEU A 222 -19.14 4.08 12.10
C LEU A 222 -18.24 2.85 12.29
N HIS A 223 -17.51 2.76 13.39
CA HIS A 223 -16.71 1.57 13.74
C HIS A 223 -17.60 0.32 13.86
N LEU A 224 -18.75 0.42 14.54
CA LEU A 224 -19.67 -0.73 14.66
C LEU A 224 -20.21 -1.15 13.29
N LEU A 225 -20.58 -0.20 12.43
CA LEU A 225 -21.04 -0.51 11.07
C LEU A 225 -19.95 -1.19 10.23
N LEU A 226 -18.72 -0.67 10.28
CA LEU A 226 -17.59 -1.24 9.55
C LEU A 226 -17.23 -2.65 10.02
N ARG A 227 -17.31 -2.92 11.32
CA ARG A 227 -17.11 -4.29 11.89
C ARG A 227 -18.14 -5.29 11.39
N GLU A 228 -19.37 -4.83 11.14
CA GLU A 228 -20.43 -5.64 10.53
C GLU A 228 -20.39 -5.62 9.00
N ARG A 229 -19.34 -5.03 8.40
CA ARG A 229 -19.16 -4.84 6.94
C ARG A 229 -20.31 -4.06 6.30
N VAL A 230 -20.94 -3.17 7.05
CA VAL A 230 -21.95 -2.24 6.54
C VAL A 230 -21.24 -0.99 6.00
N SER A 231 -21.55 -0.64 4.76
CA SER A 231 -21.05 0.56 4.07
C SER A 231 -21.58 1.84 4.72
#